data_b9a3bfb7a84961a6668ac05bfb82cf9e
#
_entry.id   b9a3bfb7a84961a6668ac05bfb82cf9e
#
_cell.length_a   1.000
_cell.length_b   1.000
_cell.length_c   1.000
_cell.angle_alpha   90.00
_cell.angle_beta   90.00
_cell.angle_gamma   90.00
#
_symmetry.space_group_name_H-M   'P 1'
#
loop_
_entity.id
_entity.type
_entity.pdbx_description
1 polymer ?
#
loop_
_entity_poly.entity_id
_entity_poly.type
_entity_poly.pdbx_seq_one_letter_code
_entity_poly.pdbx_strand_id
1 'polypeptide(L)'
;MTRGRGDLARCTPRWKTPQCLGRLLLTNALLVAAAGHSAETVQPISHDACSAEQTLRWRGGTVRLENDLLADTDRNYTNGVALALVSHDKEGRLRSDCLPRPLGLYTRFLGWVDPGFWSRAGAESASQNLAVRFGQAMYTPQDETRTDLIRDDRPYAGLLYLGLAWNRRVYPQDAGYEMLDVRELTLGVIGPWALAEQSQDLVHDLRGIEHFLGWDHQLHNELAFQLALERKFKPYAISAVRPGWSSDVIGGYALRLGNIETAAGAGLELRTGWNIPNDFGSYPIRPGDESRPPSAASRLRSTQPRSAGAPRPGAHAFVILEAKAVAWDFSLDGNLFRNSHHVSRRPWVVQAAAGISSQWLVAGHGIRLAVMRVWRTREFDEQAGSHAFGSVALSWEF
;
A
#
# COMPACT_ATOMS: atom_id res chain seq x y z
N MET A 1 -27.54 1.39 71.97
CA MET A 1 -26.62 0.58 71.12
C MET A 1 -27.17 0.60 69.67
N THR A 2 -26.77 1.56 68.90
CA THR A 2 -27.32 1.83 67.56
C THR A 2 -26.20 1.68 66.52
N ARG A 3 -26.38 0.77 65.61
CA ARG A 3 -25.52 0.57 64.45
C ARG A 3 -26.03 1.41 63.29
N GLY A 4 -25.21 2.31 62.79
CA GLY A 4 -25.45 3.04 61.56
C GLY A 4 -25.20 2.18 60.32
N ARG A 5 -26.12 2.22 59.38
CA ARG A 5 -26.00 1.68 58.04
C ARG A 5 -25.51 2.82 57.12
N GLY A 6 -24.37 2.59 56.44
CA GLY A 6 -23.91 3.45 55.38
C GLY A 6 -24.58 3.08 54.05
N ASP A 7 -25.17 4.06 53.42
CA ASP A 7 -25.77 3.97 52.09
C ASP A 7 -24.71 3.95 51.00
N LEU A 8 -24.67 2.86 50.23
CA LEU A 8 -23.94 2.74 48.99
C LEU A 8 -24.80 3.31 47.84
N ALA A 9 -24.50 4.50 47.43
CA ALA A 9 -25.09 5.10 46.23
C ALA A 9 -24.58 4.37 44.97
N ARG A 10 -25.51 3.73 44.26
CA ARG A 10 -25.29 3.13 42.93
C ARG A 10 -25.28 4.26 41.88
N CYS A 11 -24.16 4.54 41.28
CA CYS A 11 -24.08 5.36 40.07
C CYS A 11 -24.46 4.51 38.85
N THR A 12 -25.58 4.81 38.24
CA THR A 12 -25.96 4.34 36.92
C THR A 12 -25.31 5.26 35.86
N PRO A 13 -24.68 4.76 34.81
CA PRO A 13 -24.12 5.62 33.77
C PRO A 13 -25.22 6.08 32.82
N ARG A 14 -25.55 7.36 32.84
CA ARG A 14 -26.29 8.05 31.76
C ARG A 14 -25.30 8.54 30.70
N TRP A 15 -25.37 7.94 29.56
CA TRP A 15 -24.68 8.46 28.34
C TRP A 15 -25.33 9.74 27.87
N LYS A 16 -24.65 10.86 28.03
CA LYS A 16 -24.97 12.13 27.32
C LYS A 16 -23.69 12.91 27.05
N THR A 17 -23.49 13.19 25.74
CA THR A 17 -22.73 14.24 25.06
C THR A 17 -21.22 14.07 24.82
N PRO A 18 -20.75 14.43 23.60
CA PRO A 18 -19.41 14.15 23.10
C PRO A 18 -18.39 15.27 23.42
N GLN A 19 -18.34 15.73 24.68
CA GLN A 19 -17.40 16.81 25.07
C GLN A 19 -16.13 16.35 25.79
N CYS A 20 -15.95 15.06 26.04
CA CYS A 20 -14.75 14.56 26.74
C CYS A 20 -13.60 14.13 25.84
N LEU A 21 -13.79 13.99 24.51
CA LEU A 21 -12.69 13.62 23.60
C LEU A 21 -11.74 14.77 23.23
N GLY A 22 -12.16 16.02 23.39
CA GLY A 22 -11.36 17.18 23.05
C GLY A 22 -10.25 17.57 24.02
N ARG A 23 -10.26 17.02 25.24
CA ARG A 23 -9.26 17.40 26.27
C ARG A 23 -8.09 16.42 26.44
N LEU A 24 -8.16 15.20 25.88
CA LEU A 24 -7.08 14.22 26.00
C LEU A 24 -5.98 14.36 24.91
N LEU A 25 -6.25 15.13 23.84
CA LEU A 25 -5.28 15.36 22.75
C LEU A 25 -4.43 16.63 22.94
N LEU A 26 -4.78 17.51 23.90
CA LEU A 26 -4.08 18.76 24.13
C LEU A 26 -3.06 18.72 25.27
N THR A 27 -3.03 17.69 26.09
CA THR A 27 -2.09 17.59 27.23
C THR A 27 -0.77 16.87 26.91
N ASN A 28 -0.62 16.23 25.75
CA ASN A 28 0.64 15.61 25.32
C ASN A 28 1.50 16.44 24.36
N ALA A 29 1.09 17.66 24.03
CA ALA A 29 1.83 18.56 23.12
C ALA A 29 2.73 19.57 23.82
N LEU A 30 2.80 19.58 25.17
CA LEU A 30 3.51 20.64 25.92
C LEU A 30 4.66 20.16 26.79
N LEU A 31 5.17 18.94 26.59
CA LEU A 31 6.30 18.40 27.37
C LEU A 31 7.55 18.04 26.52
N VAL A 32 7.72 18.66 25.34
CA VAL A 32 8.96 18.53 24.53
C VAL A 32 9.54 19.92 24.26
N ALA A 33 9.87 20.63 25.31
CA ALA A 33 10.65 21.86 25.18
C ALA A 33 11.54 22.06 26.40
N ALA A 34 12.60 21.26 26.55
CA ALA A 34 13.83 21.58 27.24
C ALA A 34 14.82 20.39 27.15
N ALA A 35 15.41 20.16 25.97
CA ALA A 35 16.69 19.47 25.87
C ALA A 35 17.60 20.37 25.04
N GLY A 36 18.60 20.97 25.70
CA GLY A 36 19.56 21.87 25.10
C GLY A 36 20.28 21.22 23.92
N HIS A 37 20.15 21.78 22.75
CA HIS A 37 20.95 21.45 21.58
C HIS A 37 22.26 22.23 21.68
N SER A 38 23.37 21.55 21.93
CA SER A 38 24.67 22.05 21.53
C SER A 38 24.67 22.23 20.02
N ALA A 39 24.82 23.46 19.56
CA ALA A 39 24.95 23.80 18.16
C ALA A 39 26.25 23.20 17.62
N GLU A 40 26.17 22.06 16.99
CA GLU A 40 27.21 21.54 16.13
C GLU A 40 27.26 22.45 14.90
N THR A 41 28.36 23.14 14.71
CA THR A 41 28.63 24.01 13.56
C THR A 41 28.58 23.16 12.28
N VAL A 42 27.46 23.25 11.58
CA VAL A 42 27.28 22.64 10.26
C VAL A 42 28.19 23.38 9.28
N GLN A 43 29.30 22.76 8.91
CA GLN A 43 30.13 23.25 7.79
C GLN A 43 29.29 23.25 6.51
N PRO A 44 29.38 24.29 5.66
CA PRO A 44 28.69 24.28 4.37
C PRO A 44 29.28 23.17 3.49
N ILE A 45 28.45 22.15 3.22
CA ILE A 45 28.81 21.01 2.42
C ILE A 45 28.79 21.47 0.95
N SER A 46 29.95 21.39 0.29
CA SER A 46 30.04 21.63 -1.15
C SER A 46 29.08 20.70 -1.92
N HIS A 47 28.34 21.25 -2.88
CA HIS A 47 27.40 20.52 -3.74
C HIS A 47 28.04 19.38 -4.55
N ASP A 48 29.37 19.31 -4.60
CA ASP A 48 30.14 18.31 -5.35
C ASP A 48 30.30 16.95 -4.65
N ALA A 49 29.70 16.74 -3.50
CA ALA A 49 29.92 15.56 -2.67
C ALA A 49 28.87 14.43 -2.88
N CYS A 50 27.99 14.52 -3.88
CA CYS A 50 27.05 13.44 -4.19
C CYS A 50 27.73 12.41 -5.10
N SER A 51 28.09 11.26 -4.56
CA SER A 51 28.67 10.16 -5.34
C SER A 51 27.69 9.65 -6.40
N ALA A 52 28.22 9.08 -7.50
CA ALA A 52 27.39 8.46 -8.54
C ALA A 52 26.45 7.38 -7.99
N GLU A 53 26.79 6.78 -6.85
CA GLU A 53 25.94 5.81 -6.13
C GLU A 53 24.69 6.44 -5.53
N GLN A 54 24.63 7.76 -5.35
CA GLN A 54 23.49 8.48 -4.79
C GLN A 54 22.53 9.01 -5.88
N THR A 55 22.89 8.91 -7.17
CA THR A 55 21.98 9.28 -8.26
C THR A 55 20.86 8.26 -8.40
N LEU A 56 19.63 8.77 -8.63
CA LEU A 56 18.47 7.91 -8.85
C LEU A 56 18.55 7.29 -10.25
N ARG A 57 18.63 5.96 -10.32
CA ARG A 57 18.57 5.17 -11.56
C ARG A 57 17.47 4.13 -11.42
N TRP A 58 16.75 3.87 -12.51
CA TRP A 58 15.68 2.88 -12.53
C TRP A 58 16.23 1.48 -12.75
N ARG A 59 15.72 0.49 -12.02
CA ARG A 59 16.10 -0.93 -12.13
C ARG A 59 15.09 -1.71 -12.97
N GLY A 60 13.84 -1.31 -12.95
CA GLY A 60 12.78 -2.01 -13.63
C GLY A 60 11.41 -1.40 -13.36
N GLY A 61 10.40 -2.05 -13.86
CA GLY A 61 9.01 -1.62 -13.68
C GLY A 61 8.03 -2.78 -13.64
N THR A 62 6.77 -2.43 -13.40
CA THR A 62 5.63 -3.35 -13.40
C THR A 62 4.44 -2.66 -14.02
N VAL A 63 3.74 -3.36 -14.90
CA VAL A 63 2.37 -3.02 -15.30
C VAL A 63 1.45 -4.02 -14.66
N ARG A 64 0.36 -3.51 -14.06
CA ARG A 64 -0.67 -4.34 -13.46
C ARG A 64 -2.03 -3.94 -13.96
N LEU A 65 -2.83 -4.96 -14.22
CA LEU A 65 -4.23 -4.85 -14.61
C LEU A 65 -5.07 -5.62 -13.60
N GLU A 66 -6.07 -4.99 -13.08
CA GLU A 66 -7.12 -5.62 -12.28
C GLU A 66 -8.45 -5.42 -12.97
N ASN A 67 -9.22 -6.48 -13.03
CA ASN A 67 -10.53 -6.40 -13.64
C ASN A 67 -11.41 -7.52 -13.06
N ASP A 68 -12.66 -7.20 -12.80
CA ASP A 68 -13.66 -8.14 -12.33
C ASP A 68 -14.12 -9.12 -13.41
N LEU A 69 -14.01 -8.78 -14.70
CA LEU A 69 -14.24 -9.71 -15.81
C LEU A 69 -13.31 -10.92 -15.79
N LEU A 70 -12.11 -10.80 -15.22
CA LEU A 70 -11.21 -11.94 -14.99
C LEU A 70 -11.75 -12.91 -13.93
N ALA A 71 -12.85 -12.56 -13.26
CA ALA A 71 -13.52 -13.35 -12.24
C ALA A 71 -15.00 -13.68 -12.63
N ASP A 72 -15.40 -13.48 -13.89
CA ASP A 72 -16.76 -13.64 -14.40
C ASP A 72 -17.80 -12.75 -13.66
N THR A 73 -17.39 -11.57 -13.20
CA THR A 73 -18.25 -10.56 -12.59
C THR A 73 -17.92 -9.21 -13.21
N ASP A 74 -18.94 -8.36 -13.45
CA ASP A 74 -18.74 -7.00 -13.99
C ASP A 74 -19.42 -6.02 -13.05
N ARG A 75 -18.86 -5.84 -11.84
CA ARG A 75 -19.48 -5.03 -10.78
C ARG A 75 -18.55 -4.76 -9.60
N ASN A 76 -18.73 -3.63 -8.92
CA ASN A 76 -18.08 -3.17 -7.70
C ASN A 76 -16.68 -2.55 -7.91
N TYR A 77 -15.63 -3.31 -8.01
CA TYR A 77 -14.30 -2.85 -8.39
C TYR A 77 -14.06 -3.24 -9.84
N THR A 78 -14.45 -2.37 -10.74
CA THR A 78 -14.56 -2.71 -12.16
C THR A 78 -13.22 -2.79 -12.84
N ASN A 79 -12.30 -1.85 -12.58
CA ASN A 79 -10.99 -1.85 -13.23
C ASN A 79 -9.95 -1.07 -12.41
N GLY A 80 -8.72 -1.56 -12.47
CA GLY A 80 -7.54 -0.87 -11.98
C GLY A 80 -6.36 -1.09 -12.91
N VAL A 81 -5.70 -0.01 -13.30
CA VAL A 81 -4.46 -0.03 -14.07
C VAL A 81 -3.39 0.70 -13.29
N ALA A 82 -2.22 0.07 -13.14
CA ALA A 82 -1.09 0.72 -12.49
C ALA A 82 0.21 0.43 -13.23
N LEU A 83 1.03 1.47 -13.36
CA LEU A 83 2.43 1.42 -13.78
C LEU A 83 3.30 1.78 -12.58
N ALA A 84 4.26 0.94 -12.23
CA ALA A 84 5.25 1.21 -11.21
C ALA A 84 6.66 1.19 -11.81
N LEU A 85 7.50 2.12 -11.38
CA LEU A 85 8.93 2.15 -11.65
C LEU A 85 9.71 2.09 -10.35
N VAL A 86 10.74 1.25 -10.29
CA VAL A 86 11.53 1.02 -9.09
C VAL A 86 12.98 1.38 -9.33
N SER A 87 13.56 2.15 -8.42
CA SER A 87 14.97 2.54 -8.51
C SER A 87 15.91 1.39 -8.15
N HIS A 88 17.18 1.53 -8.55
CA HIS A 88 18.24 0.68 -8.01
C HIS A 88 18.31 0.76 -6.50
N ASP A 89 18.72 -0.34 -5.89
CA ASP A 89 18.90 -0.43 -4.45
C ASP A 89 20.07 0.41 -3.99
N LYS A 90 19.89 1.03 -2.83
CA LYS A 90 20.89 1.86 -2.14
C LYS A 90 21.13 1.27 -0.76
N GLU A 91 22.39 1.14 -0.40
CA GLU A 91 22.79 0.65 0.93
C GLU A 91 23.12 1.82 1.86
N GLY A 92 22.82 1.66 3.13
CA GLY A 92 23.14 2.63 4.15
C GLY A 92 22.23 3.86 4.18
N ARG A 93 22.75 4.96 4.72
CA ARG A 93 22.00 6.20 4.94
C ARG A 93 21.98 7.04 3.66
N LEU A 94 20.81 7.33 3.14
CA LEU A 94 20.65 8.25 2.02
C LEU A 94 20.67 9.70 2.47
N ARG A 95 21.37 10.53 1.72
CA ARG A 95 21.43 11.97 1.93
C ARG A 95 20.32 12.67 1.15
N SER A 96 19.42 13.36 1.83
CA SER A 96 18.32 14.10 1.22
C SER A 96 18.78 15.18 0.25
N ASP A 97 19.98 15.73 0.47
CA ASP A 97 20.57 16.81 -0.35
C ASP A 97 21.02 16.33 -1.72
N CYS A 98 21.25 15.01 -1.88
CA CYS A 98 21.64 14.38 -3.15
C CYS A 98 20.42 13.90 -3.99
N LEU A 99 19.22 14.10 -3.49
CA LEU A 99 17.98 13.73 -4.17
C LEU A 99 17.42 14.92 -4.99
N PRO A 100 16.69 14.68 -6.08
CA PRO A 100 15.91 15.72 -6.73
C PRO A 100 15.00 16.44 -5.72
N ARG A 101 14.81 17.75 -5.91
CA ARG A 101 14.07 18.62 -4.95
C ARG A 101 12.76 18.02 -4.44
N PRO A 102 11.85 17.46 -5.26
CA PRO A 102 10.61 16.87 -4.77
C PRO A 102 10.85 15.70 -3.81
N LEU A 103 11.84 14.85 -4.10
CA LEU A 103 12.21 13.72 -3.26
C LEU A 103 12.88 14.18 -1.95
N GLY A 104 13.70 15.22 -2.00
CA GLY A 104 14.28 15.84 -0.81
C GLY A 104 13.20 16.42 0.13
N LEU A 105 12.16 17.04 -0.41
CA LEU A 105 11.00 17.50 0.37
C LEU A 105 10.23 16.32 0.98
N TYR A 106 10.00 15.28 0.20
CA TYR A 106 9.32 14.07 0.69
C TYR A 106 10.10 13.41 1.82
N THR A 107 11.42 13.27 1.72
CA THR A 107 12.24 12.68 2.78
C THR A 107 12.27 13.52 4.05
N ARG A 108 12.22 14.86 3.94
CA ARG A 108 12.07 15.76 5.09
C ARG A 108 10.71 15.60 5.77
N PHE A 109 9.64 15.58 4.98
CA PHE A 109 8.29 15.31 5.48
C PHE A 109 8.22 13.95 6.20
N LEU A 110 8.76 12.91 5.58
CA LEU A 110 8.82 11.58 6.16
C LEU A 110 9.65 11.54 7.46
N GLY A 111 10.75 12.26 7.52
CA GLY A 111 11.56 12.40 8.73
C GLY A 111 10.83 13.12 9.86
N TRP A 112 9.89 13.99 9.54
CA TRP A 112 9.01 14.64 10.51
C TRP A 112 7.87 13.72 10.99
N VAL A 113 7.25 12.96 10.08
CA VAL A 113 6.12 12.04 10.39
C VAL A 113 6.61 10.78 11.12
N ASP A 114 7.72 10.20 10.70
CA ASP A 114 8.33 9.01 11.31
C ASP A 114 9.85 9.20 11.49
N PRO A 115 10.27 9.97 12.51
CA PRO A 115 11.69 10.20 12.77
C PRO A 115 12.49 8.90 12.94
N GLY A 116 11.84 7.86 13.47
CA GLY A 116 12.44 6.53 13.64
C GLY A 116 12.71 5.78 12.34
N PHE A 117 12.12 6.19 11.22
CA PHE A 117 12.32 5.51 9.94
C PHE A 117 13.79 5.55 9.49
N TRP A 118 14.46 6.69 9.69
CA TRP A 118 15.86 6.89 9.28
C TRP A 118 16.88 6.56 10.34
N SER A 119 16.53 6.64 11.62
CA SER A 119 17.46 6.59 12.77
C SER A 119 17.49 5.24 13.49
N ARG A 120 16.64 4.27 13.13
CA ARG A 120 16.61 2.95 13.81
C ARG A 120 17.93 2.22 13.69
N ALA A 121 18.31 1.53 14.77
CA ALA A 121 19.46 0.64 14.81
C ALA A 121 19.42 -0.33 13.61
N GLY A 122 20.55 -0.50 12.92
CA GLY A 122 20.62 -1.27 11.69
C GLY A 122 20.50 -0.43 10.40
N ALA A 123 20.43 0.90 10.48
CA ALA A 123 20.41 1.78 9.32
C ALA A 123 21.62 1.58 8.39
N GLU A 124 22.76 1.20 8.94
CA GLU A 124 23.98 0.91 8.17
C GLU A 124 23.90 -0.40 7.37
N SER A 125 23.07 -1.34 7.81
CA SER A 125 22.80 -2.62 7.11
C SER A 125 21.50 -2.59 6.30
N ALA A 126 20.80 -1.45 6.23
CA ALA A 126 19.58 -1.31 5.48
C ALA A 126 19.85 -1.18 3.99
N SER A 127 19.07 -1.89 3.18
CA SER A 127 18.97 -1.67 1.75
C SER A 127 17.67 -0.92 1.47
N GLN A 128 17.71 0.07 0.58
CA GLN A 128 16.60 0.97 0.32
C GLN A 128 16.39 1.16 -1.17
N ASN A 129 15.16 1.37 -1.59
CA ASN A 129 14.82 1.86 -2.92
C ASN A 129 13.58 2.74 -2.91
N LEU A 130 13.38 3.43 -4.01
CA LEU A 130 12.22 4.26 -4.27
C LEU A 130 11.37 3.61 -5.35
N ALA A 131 10.06 3.59 -5.15
CA ALA A 131 9.10 3.24 -6.18
C ALA A 131 8.21 4.46 -6.50
N VAL A 132 8.01 4.72 -7.79
CA VAL A 132 7.05 5.70 -8.29
C VAL A 132 5.94 4.94 -8.98
N ARG A 133 4.70 5.28 -8.67
CA ARG A 133 3.51 4.67 -9.26
C ARG A 133 2.63 5.71 -9.90
N PHE A 134 2.05 5.31 -11.01
CA PHE A 134 0.96 6.04 -11.65
C PHE A 134 -0.16 5.04 -11.92
N GLY A 135 -1.38 5.38 -11.56
CA GLY A 135 -2.48 4.45 -11.74
C GLY A 135 -3.83 5.13 -11.75
N GLN A 136 -4.80 4.37 -12.23
CA GLN A 136 -6.22 4.71 -12.22
C GLN A 136 -6.98 3.54 -11.61
N ALA A 137 -7.96 3.86 -10.75
CA ALA A 137 -8.91 2.91 -10.22
C ALA A 137 -10.32 3.44 -10.49
N MET A 138 -11.24 2.54 -10.83
CA MET A 138 -12.63 2.88 -11.05
C MET A 138 -13.57 1.91 -10.34
N TYR A 139 -14.66 2.47 -9.85
CA TYR A 139 -15.69 1.78 -9.09
C TYR A 139 -17.03 2.13 -9.70
N THR A 140 -17.88 1.11 -9.90
CA THR A 140 -19.20 1.27 -10.47
C THR A 140 -20.23 0.50 -9.66
N PRO A 141 -21.50 0.94 -9.64
CA PRO A 141 -22.61 0.14 -9.14
C PRO A 141 -22.75 -1.19 -9.89
N GLN A 142 -23.58 -2.06 -9.34
CA GLN A 142 -23.86 -3.37 -9.93
C GLN A 142 -24.73 -3.30 -11.17
N ASP A 143 -25.68 -2.36 -11.22
CA ASP A 143 -26.59 -2.16 -12.36
C ASP A 143 -26.04 -1.05 -13.26
N GLU A 144 -25.40 -1.46 -14.34
CA GLU A 144 -24.74 -0.61 -15.33
C GLU A 144 -25.69 0.06 -16.32
N THR A 145 -26.95 -0.43 -16.40
CA THR A 145 -27.96 0.03 -17.38
C THR A 145 -28.76 1.23 -16.89
N ARG A 146 -28.67 1.59 -15.62
CA ARG A 146 -29.40 2.69 -15.03
C ARG A 146 -28.73 4.04 -15.30
N THR A 147 -29.58 5.00 -15.68
CA THR A 147 -29.18 6.41 -15.89
C THR A 147 -29.46 7.29 -14.68
N ASP A 148 -30.25 6.81 -13.70
CA ASP A 148 -30.58 7.52 -12.45
C ASP A 148 -29.67 7.11 -11.31
N LEU A 149 -29.63 7.94 -10.24
CA LEU A 149 -28.84 7.66 -9.05
C LEU A 149 -29.32 6.39 -8.34
N ILE A 150 -28.46 5.40 -8.21
CA ILE A 150 -28.71 4.17 -7.48
C ILE A 150 -28.37 4.38 -6.00
N ARG A 151 -29.39 4.64 -5.17
CA ARG A 151 -29.20 5.08 -3.77
C ARG A 151 -28.70 3.99 -2.82
N ASP A 152 -28.94 2.74 -3.16
CA ASP A 152 -28.64 1.54 -2.41
C ASP A 152 -27.42 0.78 -2.93
N ASP A 153 -26.64 1.40 -3.83
CA ASP A 153 -25.38 0.85 -4.31
C ASP A 153 -24.27 1.92 -4.25
N ARG A 154 -23.02 1.47 -4.39
CA ARG A 154 -21.85 2.37 -4.36
C ARG A 154 -21.94 3.45 -5.44
N PRO A 155 -21.37 4.63 -5.20
CA PRO A 155 -21.27 5.64 -6.24
C PRO A 155 -20.38 5.21 -7.39
N TYR A 156 -20.64 5.73 -8.59
CA TYR A 156 -19.60 5.81 -9.61
C TYR A 156 -18.45 6.65 -9.12
N ALA A 157 -17.24 6.14 -9.19
CA ALA A 157 -16.07 6.85 -8.70
C ALA A 157 -14.80 6.50 -9.48
N GLY A 158 -14.08 7.53 -9.91
CA GLY A 158 -12.75 7.43 -10.48
C GLY A 158 -11.70 8.00 -9.54
N LEU A 159 -10.53 7.37 -9.53
CA LEU A 159 -9.32 7.87 -8.88
C LEU A 159 -8.15 7.77 -9.85
N LEU A 160 -7.52 8.90 -10.17
CA LEU A 160 -6.25 8.97 -10.88
C LEU A 160 -5.18 9.42 -9.89
N TYR A 161 -4.07 8.68 -9.78
CA TYR A 161 -3.10 8.93 -8.71
C TYR A 161 -1.65 8.76 -9.13
N LEU A 162 -0.78 9.47 -8.41
CA LEU A 162 0.67 9.30 -8.38
C LEU A 162 1.09 8.94 -6.96
N GLY A 163 1.77 7.80 -6.80
CA GLY A 163 2.31 7.31 -5.53
C GLY A 163 3.83 7.40 -5.51
N LEU A 164 4.38 7.74 -4.36
CA LEU A 164 5.81 7.79 -4.11
C LEU A 164 6.10 6.97 -2.85
N ALA A 165 6.65 5.76 -3.02
CA ALA A 165 6.93 4.83 -1.95
C ALA A 165 8.43 4.73 -1.68
N TRP A 166 8.80 4.86 -0.41
CA TRP A 166 10.14 4.57 0.06
C TRP A 166 10.15 3.21 0.74
N ASN A 167 10.94 2.29 0.22
CA ASN A 167 11.07 0.94 0.72
C ASN A 167 12.41 0.80 1.45
N ARG A 168 12.38 0.21 2.64
CA ARG A 168 13.55 -0.04 3.46
C ARG A 168 13.53 -1.47 3.98
N ARG A 169 14.47 -2.28 3.53
CA ARG A 169 14.70 -3.65 4.01
C ARG A 169 15.78 -3.65 5.08
N VAL A 170 15.47 -4.23 6.23
CA VAL A 170 16.35 -4.26 7.40
C VAL A 170 16.51 -5.69 7.87
N TYR A 171 17.70 -5.99 8.37
CA TYR A 171 18.03 -7.24 9.03
C TYR A 171 18.36 -6.96 10.50
N PRO A 172 17.35 -6.93 11.39
CA PRO A 172 17.61 -6.71 12.81
C PRO A 172 18.47 -7.86 13.33
N GLN A 173 19.61 -7.53 13.93
CA GLN A 173 20.44 -8.53 14.57
C GLN A 173 19.63 -9.18 15.71
N ASP A 174 19.75 -10.48 15.85
CA ASP A 174 19.10 -11.28 16.91
C ASP A 174 17.55 -11.40 16.82
N ALA A 175 16.90 -10.83 15.81
CA ALA A 175 15.45 -10.87 15.68
C ALA A 175 14.91 -12.15 15.02
N GLY A 176 15.75 -12.92 14.33
CA GLY A 176 15.31 -14.14 13.63
C GLY A 176 14.41 -13.92 12.40
N TYR A 177 14.23 -12.66 11.95
CA TYR A 177 13.42 -12.29 10.79
C TYR A 177 13.99 -11.10 10.02
N GLU A 178 13.66 -11.03 8.74
CA GLU A 178 13.83 -9.83 7.91
C GLU A 178 12.60 -8.93 8.03
N MET A 179 12.81 -7.64 7.86
CA MET A 179 11.76 -6.64 7.92
C MET A 179 11.81 -5.73 6.70
N LEU A 180 10.64 -5.46 6.11
CA LEU A 180 10.43 -4.43 5.10
C LEU A 180 9.52 -3.35 5.67
N ASP A 181 10.01 -2.13 5.72
CA ASP A 181 9.23 -0.93 5.98
C ASP A 181 8.93 -0.21 4.65
N VAL A 182 7.66 0.12 4.42
CA VAL A 182 7.21 0.94 3.29
C VAL A 182 6.58 2.21 3.84
N ARG A 183 6.95 3.33 3.25
CA ARG A 183 6.33 4.63 3.50
C ARG A 183 5.93 5.21 2.15
N GLU A 184 4.64 5.46 1.97
CA GLU A 184 4.13 5.94 0.71
C GLU A 184 3.27 7.17 0.91
N LEU A 185 3.48 8.14 0.04
CA LEU A 185 2.60 9.29 -0.17
C LEU A 185 1.95 9.14 -1.54
N THR A 186 0.62 9.09 -1.56
CA THR A 186 -0.19 9.11 -2.78
C THR A 186 -0.90 10.44 -2.88
N LEU A 187 -0.82 11.05 -4.06
CA LEU A 187 -1.55 12.27 -4.44
C LEU A 187 -2.33 11.98 -5.72
N GLY A 188 -3.51 12.56 -5.84
CA GLY A 188 -4.34 12.30 -7.00
C GLY A 188 -5.58 13.18 -7.09
N VAL A 189 -6.52 12.72 -7.90
CA VAL A 189 -7.83 13.36 -8.08
C VAL A 189 -8.92 12.29 -8.12
N ILE A 190 -10.03 12.60 -7.48
CA ILE A 190 -11.27 11.82 -7.48
C ILE A 190 -12.27 12.50 -8.41
N GLY A 191 -13.20 11.73 -8.97
CA GLY A 191 -14.32 12.21 -9.80
C GLY A 191 -13.96 12.39 -11.27
N PRO A 192 -14.68 13.24 -12.04
CA PRO A 192 -14.50 13.39 -13.48
C PRO A 192 -13.05 13.68 -13.94
N TRP A 193 -12.27 14.38 -13.14
CA TRP A 193 -10.85 14.62 -13.45
C TRP A 193 -9.98 13.35 -13.44
N ALA A 194 -10.48 12.27 -12.87
CA ALA A 194 -9.80 10.98 -12.92
C ALA A 194 -9.96 10.27 -14.28
N LEU A 195 -10.82 10.78 -15.18
CA LEU A 195 -11.05 10.26 -16.52
C LEU A 195 -11.48 8.77 -16.54
N ALA A 196 -12.18 8.32 -15.50
CA ALA A 196 -12.55 6.91 -15.36
C ALA A 196 -13.61 6.50 -16.39
N GLU A 197 -14.63 7.32 -16.61
CA GLU A 197 -15.66 7.15 -17.65
C GLU A 197 -14.99 6.99 -19.02
N GLN A 198 -14.16 7.95 -19.44
CA GLN A 198 -13.50 7.94 -20.75
C GLN A 198 -12.60 6.71 -20.93
N SER A 199 -11.95 6.26 -19.85
CA SER A 199 -11.12 5.05 -19.88
C SER A 199 -11.98 3.79 -20.02
N GLN A 200 -13.12 3.74 -19.34
CA GLN A 200 -14.07 2.63 -19.44
C GLN A 200 -14.68 2.56 -20.83
N ASP A 201 -15.20 3.68 -21.34
CA ASP A 201 -15.80 3.76 -22.67
C ASP A 201 -14.82 3.31 -23.77
N LEU A 202 -13.56 3.78 -23.70
CA LEU A 202 -12.52 3.34 -24.63
C LEU A 202 -12.32 1.81 -24.61
N VAL A 203 -12.30 1.19 -23.43
CA VAL A 203 -12.15 -0.27 -23.30
C VAL A 203 -13.40 -0.99 -23.83
N HIS A 204 -14.59 -0.47 -23.56
CA HIS A 204 -15.85 -1.02 -24.03
C HIS A 204 -15.97 -0.93 -25.57
N ASP A 205 -15.61 0.20 -26.16
CA ASP A 205 -15.56 0.37 -27.62
C ASP A 205 -14.61 -0.64 -28.28
N LEU A 206 -13.40 -0.80 -27.73
CA LEU A 206 -12.41 -1.75 -28.25
C LEU A 206 -12.87 -3.21 -28.17
N ARG A 207 -13.76 -3.52 -27.23
CA ARG A 207 -14.28 -4.88 -26.98
C ARG A 207 -15.67 -5.11 -27.56
N GLY A 208 -16.36 -4.07 -28.02
CA GLY A 208 -17.76 -4.13 -28.50
C GLY A 208 -18.75 -4.44 -27.38
N ILE A 209 -18.53 -3.90 -26.16
CA ILE A 209 -19.39 -4.04 -24.98
C ILE A 209 -20.17 -2.74 -24.78
N GLU A 210 -21.42 -2.84 -24.28
CA GLU A 210 -22.26 -1.68 -23.97
C GLU A 210 -21.64 -0.78 -22.91
N HIS A 211 -21.84 0.55 -23.01
CA HIS A 211 -21.34 1.54 -22.06
C HIS A 211 -22.18 1.55 -20.78
N PHE A 212 -21.57 1.93 -19.68
CA PHE A 212 -22.26 2.17 -18.42
C PHE A 212 -22.92 3.54 -18.43
N LEU A 213 -24.21 3.58 -18.09
CA LEU A 213 -25.03 4.77 -18.33
C LEU A 213 -25.12 5.75 -17.13
N GLY A 214 -24.55 5.43 -15.98
CA GLY A 214 -24.73 6.17 -14.73
C GLY A 214 -23.60 7.13 -14.35
N TRP A 215 -22.61 7.37 -15.20
CA TRP A 215 -21.45 8.22 -14.90
C TRP A 215 -21.80 9.70 -14.61
N ASP A 216 -22.94 10.19 -15.05
CA ASP A 216 -23.43 11.53 -14.67
C ASP A 216 -23.63 11.69 -13.16
N HIS A 217 -23.78 10.58 -12.42
CA HIS A 217 -23.91 10.53 -10.96
C HIS A 217 -22.62 10.17 -10.22
N GLN A 218 -21.47 10.29 -10.87
CA GLN A 218 -20.19 10.01 -10.24
C GLN A 218 -19.84 11.02 -9.14
N LEU A 219 -18.92 10.65 -8.26
CA LEU A 219 -18.38 11.54 -7.23
C LEU A 219 -17.83 12.83 -7.85
N HIS A 220 -17.91 13.91 -7.09
CA HIS A 220 -17.40 15.21 -7.52
C HIS A 220 -15.88 15.25 -7.56
N ASN A 221 -15.34 16.19 -8.36
CA ASN A 221 -13.90 16.46 -8.39
C ASN A 221 -13.39 16.88 -7.02
N GLU A 222 -12.38 16.16 -6.54
CA GLU A 222 -11.73 16.40 -5.26
C GLU A 222 -10.24 15.99 -5.34
N LEU A 223 -9.37 16.76 -4.69
CA LEU A 223 -7.96 16.37 -4.54
C LEU A 223 -7.87 15.15 -3.61
N ALA A 224 -7.15 14.14 -4.05
CA ALA A 224 -6.93 12.91 -3.32
C ALA A 224 -5.53 12.88 -2.69
N PHE A 225 -5.45 12.46 -1.44
CA PHE A 225 -4.18 12.25 -0.73
C PHE A 225 -4.27 11.06 0.22
N GLN A 226 -3.16 10.35 0.38
CA GLN A 226 -3.03 9.26 1.34
C GLN A 226 -1.59 9.07 1.77
N LEU A 227 -1.37 8.88 3.06
CA LEU A 227 -0.13 8.39 3.63
C LEU A 227 -0.33 6.93 4.02
N ALA A 228 0.54 6.03 3.51
CA ALA A 228 0.55 4.63 3.89
C ALA A 228 1.84 4.27 4.62
N LEU A 229 1.69 3.59 5.76
CA LEU A 229 2.76 3.07 6.60
C LEU A 229 2.58 1.55 6.65
N GLU A 230 3.47 0.79 6.00
CA GLU A 230 3.39 -0.66 5.97
C GLU A 230 4.66 -1.26 6.56
N ARG A 231 4.52 -2.40 7.24
CA ARG A 231 5.61 -3.23 7.72
C ARG A 231 5.33 -4.68 7.47
N LYS A 232 6.31 -5.36 6.86
CA LYS A 232 6.28 -6.80 6.61
C LYS A 232 7.43 -7.51 7.30
N PHE A 233 7.21 -8.77 7.64
CA PHE A 233 8.15 -9.65 8.33
C PHE A 233 8.25 -10.97 7.59
N LYS A 234 9.48 -11.47 7.45
CA LYS A 234 9.76 -12.78 6.91
C LYS A 234 10.82 -13.50 7.76
N PRO A 235 10.53 -14.69 8.34
CA PRO A 235 11.48 -15.42 9.17
C PRO A 235 12.77 -15.79 8.42
N TYR A 236 13.94 -15.65 9.04
CA TYR A 236 15.25 -15.98 8.42
C TYR A 236 15.36 -17.43 7.99
N ALA A 237 14.85 -18.37 8.78
CA ALA A 237 14.89 -19.80 8.47
C ALA A 237 14.23 -20.12 7.12
N ILE A 238 13.33 -19.26 6.68
CA ILE A 238 12.54 -19.41 5.45
C ILE A 238 13.09 -18.49 4.36
N SER A 239 13.75 -17.37 4.72
CA SER A 239 14.26 -16.39 3.76
C SER A 239 15.58 -16.79 3.08
N ALA A 240 16.21 -17.89 3.53
CA ALA A 240 17.40 -18.40 2.87
C ALA A 240 17.03 -18.84 1.44
N VAL A 241 17.58 -18.13 0.43
CA VAL A 241 17.40 -18.47 -0.99
C VAL A 241 18.00 -19.87 -1.21
N ARG A 242 17.17 -20.88 -1.19
CA ARG A 242 17.54 -22.25 -1.51
C ARG A 242 17.21 -22.54 -2.97
N PRO A 243 18.17 -23.00 -3.78
CA PRO A 243 17.84 -23.52 -5.09
C PRO A 243 16.89 -24.71 -4.98
N GLY A 244 15.89 -24.74 -5.86
CA GLY A 244 14.92 -25.83 -5.88
C GLY A 244 13.61 -25.49 -5.20
N TRP A 245 12.91 -26.52 -4.74
CA TRP A 245 11.58 -26.38 -4.14
C TRP A 245 11.66 -25.88 -2.70
N SER A 246 10.85 -24.86 -2.39
CA SER A 246 10.80 -24.25 -1.05
C SER A 246 9.41 -23.70 -0.76
N SER A 247 9.21 -23.31 0.50
CA SER A 247 8.03 -22.56 0.94
C SER A 247 8.46 -21.43 1.84
N ASP A 248 7.72 -20.32 1.83
CA ASP A 248 7.92 -19.23 2.77
C ASP A 248 6.60 -18.62 3.26
N VAL A 249 6.72 -17.79 4.29
CA VAL A 249 5.63 -17.10 4.97
C VAL A 249 6.01 -15.64 5.14
N ILE A 250 5.09 -14.75 4.83
CA ILE A 250 5.26 -13.31 4.98
C ILE A 250 4.05 -12.77 5.74
N GLY A 251 4.28 -12.18 6.92
CA GLY A 251 3.25 -11.48 7.69
C GLY A 251 3.46 -9.98 7.63
N GLY A 252 2.40 -9.20 7.86
CA GLY A 252 2.54 -7.75 7.89
C GLY A 252 1.30 -7.02 8.38
N TYR A 253 1.48 -5.72 8.60
CA TYR A 253 0.41 -4.80 8.91
C TYR A 253 0.61 -3.47 8.18
N ALA A 254 -0.49 -2.76 7.97
CA ALA A 254 -0.51 -1.46 7.31
C ALA A 254 -1.46 -0.50 8.02
N LEU A 255 -1.10 0.78 8.01
CA LEU A 255 -1.95 1.90 8.39
C LEU A 255 -2.04 2.85 7.19
N ARG A 256 -3.24 3.26 6.82
CA ARG A 256 -3.53 4.23 5.78
C ARG A 256 -4.29 5.40 6.36
N LEU A 257 -3.89 6.60 6.00
CA LEU A 257 -4.47 7.86 6.48
C LEU A 257 -4.64 8.81 5.30
N GLY A 258 -5.86 9.20 5.02
CA GLY A 258 -6.17 10.14 3.92
C GLY A 258 -7.63 10.09 3.51
N ASN A 259 -7.98 10.85 2.48
CA ASN A 259 -9.33 10.84 1.91
C ASN A 259 -9.51 9.78 0.82
N ILE A 260 -8.47 9.05 0.42
CA ILE A 260 -8.62 7.86 -0.42
C ILE A 260 -9.12 6.71 0.45
N GLU A 261 -8.35 6.29 1.44
CA GLU A 261 -8.75 5.29 2.42
C GLU A 261 -8.12 5.65 3.79
N THR A 262 -8.90 5.57 4.85
CA THR A 262 -8.39 5.56 6.22
C THR A 262 -8.70 4.21 6.83
N ALA A 263 -7.66 3.39 7.04
CA ALA A 263 -7.80 2.01 7.47
C ALA A 263 -6.55 1.49 8.20
N ALA A 264 -6.74 0.48 9.03
CA ALA A 264 -5.68 -0.33 9.60
C ALA A 264 -5.92 -1.80 9.26
N GLY A 265 -4.88 -2.51 8.81
CA GLY A 265 -5.02 -3.91 8.41
C GLY A 265 -3.80 -4.74 8.75
N ALA A 266 -4.00 -6.06 8.76
CA ALA A 266 -2.95 -7.05 8.90
C ALA A 266 -3.22 -8.24 7.96
N GLY A 267 -2.15 -8.86 7.50
CA GLY A 267 -2.26 -9.97 6.55
C GLY A 267 -1.11 -10.97 6.64
N LEU A 268 -1.35 -12.10 6.00
CA LEU A 268 -0.42 -13.21 5.90
C LEU A 268 -0.40 -13.72 4.47
N GLU A 269 0.78 -13.99 3.93
CA GLU A 269 0.99 -14.66 2.64
C GLU A 269 1.78 -15.95 2.84
N LEU A 270 1.31 -17.02 2.25
CA LEU A 270 1.99 -18.32 2.16
C LEU A 270 2.37 -18.56 0.71
N ARG A 271 3.63 -18.93 0.45
CA ARG A 271 4.11 -19.26 -0.89
C ARG A 271 4.77 -20.65 -0.88
N THR A 272 4.60 -21.37 -1.98
CA THR A 272 5.29 -22.63 -2.22
C THR A 272 5.62 -22.80 -3.69
N GLY A 273 6.81 -23.29 -4.00
CA GLY A 273 7.24 -23.46 -5.38
C GLY A 273 8.73 -23.65 -5.57
N TRP A 274 9.15 -23.52 -6.82
CA TRP A 274 10.52 -23.71 -7.25
C TRP A 274 11.21 -22.36 -7.47
N ASN A 275 12.40 -22.17 -6.86
CA ASN A 275 13.18 -20.94 -6.91
C ASN A 275 12.34 -19.70 -6.54
N ILE A 276 11.62 -19.74 -5.42
CA ILE A 276 10.86 -18.58 -4.92
C ILE A 276 11.78 -17.38 -4.78
N PRO A 277 11.42 -16.20 -5.32
CA PRO A 277 12.25 -15.00 -5.20
C PRO A 277 12.36 -14.53 -3.75
N ASN A 278 13.54 -14.02 -3.38
CA ASN A 278 13.75 -13.45 -2.06
C ASN A 278 13.20 -12.01 -1.97
N ASP A 279 11.91 -11.86 -2.07
CA ASP A 279 11.16 -10.63 -1.92
C ASP A 279 10.18 -10.68 -0.73
N PHE A 280 9.28 -9.72 -0.63
CA PHE A 280 8.26 -9.63 0.43
C PHE A 280 6.83 -9.78 -0.11
N GLY A 281 6.66 -10.67 -1.09
CA GLY A 281 5.34 -11.17 -1.48
C GLY A 281 4.86 -10.79 -2.87
N SER A 282 3.70 -11.32 -3.19
CA SER A 282 2.93 -11.11 -4.41
C SER A 282 1.66 -10.35 -4.02
N TYR A 283 1.41 -9.16 -4.54
CA TYR A 283 0.38 -8.28 -3.98
C TYR A 283 -0.85 -8.15 -4.86
N PRO A 284 -2.07 -8.14 -4.29
CA PRO A 284 -3.19 -7.50 -4.94
C PRO A 284 -2.95 -5.99 -5.04
N ILE A 285 -3.49 -5.34 -6.05
CA ILE A 285 -3.48 -3.89 -6.13
C ILE A 285 -4.38 -3.34 -5.05
N ARG A 286 -3.76 -2.46 -4.28
CA ARG A 286 -4.47 -1.40 -3.60
C ARG A 286 -3.85 -0.12 -4.11
N PRO A 287 -4.55 0.98 -4.21
CA PRO A 287 -3.90 2.28 -4.37
C PRO A 287 -2.83 2.36 -3.29
N GLY A 288 -1.58 2.39 -3.67
CA GLY A 288 -0.49 2.41 -2.71
C GLY A 288 0.28 1.12 -2.43
N ASP A 289 -0.04 -0.03 -3.03
CA ASP A 289 0.51 -1.31 -2.57
C ASP A 289 1.30 -2.08 -3.64
N GLU A 290 2.37 -1.52 -4.17
CA GLU A 290 3.37 -2.32 -4.84
C GLU A 290 4.77 -1.87 -4.51
N SER A 291 5.47 -2.69 -3.76
CA SER A 291 6.88 -2.50 -3.51
C SER A 291 7.66 -3.70 -4.03
N ARG A 292 8.55 -3.48 -5.01
CA ARG A 292 9.68 -4.37 -5.13
C ARG A 292 10.68 -4.00 -4.04
N PRO A 293 10.76 -4.80 -2.97
CA PRO A 293 11.65 -4.49 -1.88
C PRO A 293 13.09 -4.46 -2.36
N PRO A 294 13.94 -3.70 -1.70
CA PRO A 294 15.37 -3.74 -1.95
C PRO A 294 15.89 -5.18 -1.81
N SER A 295 16.88 -5.50 -2.59
CA SER A 295 17.62 -6.75 -2.43
C SER A 295 18.31 -6.78 -1.05
N ALA A 296 18.76 -7.97 -0.62
CA ALA A 296 19.55 -8.10 0.59
C ALA A 296 20.84 -7.27 0.51
N ALA A 297 21.17 -6.56 1.60
CA ALA A 297 22.39 -5.74 1.68
C ALA A 297 23.65 -6.57 1.40
N SER A 298 24.69 -5.92 0.87
CA SER A 298 25.94 -6.58 0.43
C SER A 298 26.65 -7.36 1.52
N ARG A 299 26.54 -6.92 2.77
CA ARG A 299 27.14 -7.62 3.94
C ARG A 299 26.55 -9.01 4.18
N LEU A 300 25.27 -9.21 3.85
CA LEU A 300 24.62 -10.52 3.92
C LEU A 300 24.90 -11.37 2.69
N ARG A 301 25.24 -10.74 1.56
CA ARG A 301 25.69 -11.44 0.35
C ARG A 301 27.08 -12.08 0.52
N SER A 302 27.91 -11.60 1.44
CA SER A 302 29.23 -12.20 1.69
C SER A 302 29.14 -13.61 2.32
N THR A 303 28.04 -13.91 3.00
CA THR A 303 27.75 -15.23 3.56
C THR A 303 26.89 -16.12 2.66
N GLN A 304 26.34 -15.57 1.56
CA GLN A 304 25.57 -16.28 0.56
C GLN A 304 26.34 -16.32 -0.78
N PRO A 305 26.18 -17.38 -1.61
CA PRO A 305 26.83 -17.45 -2.91
C PRO A 305 26.50 -16.19 -3.75
N ARG A 306 27.49 -15.65 -4.47
CA ARG A 306 27.38 -14.48 -5.36
C ARG A 306 26.18 -14.52 -6.32
N SER A 307 25.59 -15.66 -6.55
CA SER A 307 24.41 -15.89 -7.39
C SER A 307 23.05 -15.60 -6.69
N ALA A 308 23.04 -15.24 -5.41
CA ALA A 308 21.80 -15.07 -4.64
C ALA A 308 21.00 -13.80 -5.00
N GLY A 309 21.58 -12.86 -5.75
CA GLY A 309 20.92 -11.62 -6.17
C GLY A 309 20.50 -11.53 -7.63
N ALA A 310 20.93 -12.48 -8.48
CA ALA A 310 20.51 -12.50 -9.88
C ALA A 310 19.11 -13.15 -9.99
N PRO A 311 18.23 -12.60 -10.86
CA PRO A 311 16.96 -13.26 -11.15
C PRO A 311 17.22 -14.68 -11.66
N ARG A 312 16.45 -15.65 -11.15
CA ARG A 312 16.53 -17.05 -11.57
C ARG A 312 15.17 -17.46 -12.11
N PRO A 313 15.13 -18.31 -13.15
CA PRO A 313 13.86 -18.92 -13.53
C PRO A 313 13.24 -19.64 -12.34
N GLY A 314 11.95 -19.45 -12.16
CA GLY A 314 11.23 -20.04 -11.04
C GLY A 314 9.72 -19.83 -11.16
N ALA A 315 8.97 -20.58 -10.38
CA ALA A 315 7.53 -20.45 -10.29
C ALA A 315 7.03 -20.85 -8.91
N HIS A 316 6.01 -20.16 -8.42
CA HIS A 316 5.39 -20.46 -7.13
C HIS A 316 3.90 -20.16 -7.14
N ALA A 317 3.17 -20.93 -6.35
CA ALA A 317 1.81 -20.62 -5.95
C ALA A 317 1.82 -19.84 -4.63
N PHE A 318 0.78 -19.02 -4.42
CA PHE A 318 0.62 -18.25 -3.20
C PHE A 318 -0.83 -18.12 -2.80
N VAL A 319 -1.05 -17.95 -1.50
CA VAL A 319 -2.34 -17.62 -0.89
C VAL A 319 -2.13 -16.47 0.08
N ILE A 320 -3.00 -15.47 0.01
CA ILE A 320 -2.98 -14.29 0.87
C ILE A 320 -4.30 -14.25 1.65
N LEU A 321 -4.20 -13.93 2.94
CA LEU A 321 -5.35 -13.60 3.78
C LEU A 321 -5.07 -12.26 4.46
N GLU A 322 -6.03 -11.35 4.38
CA GLU A 322 -5.93 -10.03 4.98
C GLU A 322 -7.25 -9.61 5.60
N ALA A 323 -7.16 -8.95 6.75
CA ALA A 323 -8.29 -8.29 7.40
C ALA A 323 -7.95 -6.81 7.63
N LYS A 324 -8.90 -5.92 7.37
CA LYS A 324 -8.77 -4.49 7.62
C LYS A 324 -9.97 -3.92 8.35
N ALA A 325 -9.70 -3.00 9.26
CA ALA A 325 -10.66 -2.08 9.85
C ALA A 325 -10.64 -0.80 9.03
N VAL A 326 -11.76 -0.42 8.44
CA VAL A 326 -11.90 0.73 7.55
C VAL A 326 -12.68 1.81 8.28
N ALA A 327 -12.11 3.00 8.38
CA ALA A 327 -12.75 4.19 8.94
C ALA A 327 -13.26 5.15 7.87
N TRP A 328 -12.69 5.09 6.67
CA TRP A 328 -13.07 5.89 5.50
C TRP A 328 -12.64 5.16 4.22
N ASP A 329 -13.50 5.19 3.19
CA ASP A 329 -13.21 4.75 1.83
C ASP A 329 -14.01 5.62 0.85
N PHE A 330 -13.32 6.43 0.02
CA PHE A 330 -13.98 7.38 -0.87
C PHE A 330 -15.00 6.72 -1.81
N SER A 331 -14.75 5.48 -2.21
CA SER A 331 -15.63 4.73 -3.12
C SER A 331 -16.94 4.27 -2.48
N LEU A 332 -17.08 4.44 -1.16
CA LEU A 332 -18.26 4.08 -0.38
C LEU A 332 -18.82 5.27 0.41
N ASP A 333 -17.94 6.03 1.09
CA ASP A 333 -18.30 7.17 1.94
C ASP A 333 -18.47 8.47 1.12
N GLY A 334 -18.11 8.47 -0.17
CA GLY A 334 -18.22 9.64 -1.03
C GLY A 334 -17.07 10.64 -0.93
N ASN A 335 -17.32 11.90 -1.25
CA ASN A 335 -16.34 12.98 -1.15
C ASN A 335 -16.17 13.45 0.31
N LEU A 336 -14.92 13.69 0.74
CA LEU A 336 -14.63 14.14 2.10
C LEU A 336 -15.00 15.60 2.33
N PHE A 337 -14.80 16.47 1.32
CA PHE A 337 -14.97 17.92 1.43
C PHE A 337 -16.26 18.43 0.78
N ARG A 338 -17.11 17.53 0.25
CA ARG A 338 -18.38 17.89 -0.39
C ARG A 338 -19.41 16.80 -0.09
N ASN A 339 -20.68 17.17 -0.03
CA ASN A 339 -21.76 16.19 0.02
C ASN A 339 -21.87 15.50 -1.34
N SER A 340 -21.86 14.18 -1.32
CA SER A 340 -22.03 13.34 -2.49
C SER A 340 -22.76 12.05 -2.11
N HIS A 341 -23.09 11.23 -3.10
CA HIS A 341 -23.66 9.91 -2.85
C HIS A 341 -22.70 9.04 -2.04
N HIS A 342 -23.26 8.27 -1.10
CA HIS A 342 -22.54 7.33 -0.25
C HIS A 342 -23.46 6.19 0.18
N VAL A 343 -22.87 5.10 0.65
CA VAL A 343 -23.57 3.92 1.19
C VAL A 343 -23.11 3.62 2.62
N SER A 344 -23.82 2.72 3.30
CA SER A 344 -23.49 2.32 4.66
C SER A 344 -22.29 1.36 4.67
N ARG A 345 -21.08 1.92 4.72
CA ARG A 345 -19.83 1.17 4.72
C ARG A 345 -19.71 0.22 5.92
N ARG A 346 -19.24 -1.01 5.69
CA ARG A 346 -18.88 -1.96 6.74
C ARG A 346 -17.51 -1.63 7.33
N PRO A 347 -17.37 -1.62 8.67
CA PRO A 347 -16.10 -1.27 9.30
C PRO A 347 -15.03 -2.36 9.16
N TRP A 348 -15.41 -3.60 8.87
CA TRP A 348 -14.49 -4.73 8.73
C TRP A 348 -14.60 -5.37 7.36
N VAL A 349 -13.48 -5.49 6.68
CA VAL A 349 -13.36 -6.14 5.39
C VAL A 349 -12.28 -7.19 5.46
N VAL A 350 -12.61 -8.42 5.03
CA VAL A 350 -11.65 -9.52 4.90
C VAL A 350 -11.47 -9.81 3.41
N GLN A 351 -10.24 -10.02 3.01
CA GLN A 351 -9.86 -10.34 1.65
C GLN A 351 -8.98 -11.59 1.64
N ALA A 352 -9.28 -12.51 0.73
CA ALA A 352 -8.43 -13.64 0.42
C ALA A 352 -8.00 -13.55 -1.04
N ALA A 353 -6.78 -13.97 -1.35
CA ALA A 353 -6.33 -14.09 -2.73
C ALA A 353 -5.55 -15.38 -2.92
N ALA A 354 -5.62 -15.97 -4.10
CA ALA A 354 -4.80 -17.10 -4.51
C ALA A 354 -4.31 -16.89 -5.94
N GLY A 355 -3.08 -17.30 -6.20
CA GLY A 355 -2.48 -17.08 -7.50
C GLY A 355 -1.21 -17.87 -7.74
N ILE A 356 -0.66 -17.62 -8.92
CA ILE A 356 0.63 -18.16 -9.36
C ILE A 356 1.52 -17.05 -9.86
N SER A 357 2.81 -17.16 -9.64
CA SER A 357 3.81 -16.25 -10.16
C SER A 357 4.92 -17.05 -10.82
N SER A 358 5.32 -16.66 -12.03
CA SER A 358 6.42 -17.26 -12.76
C SER A 358 7.41 -16.21 -13.18
N GLN A 359 8.70 -16.54 -13.13
CA GLN A 359 9.79 -15.64 -13.50
C GLN A 359 10.74 -16.30 -14.47
N TRP A 360 11.22 -15.55 -15.43
CA TRP A 360 12.12 -15.99 -16.48
C TRP A 360 13.28 -15.02 -16.67
N LEU A 361 14.33 -15.51 -17.31
CA LEU A 361 15.41 -14.68 -17.84
C LEU A 361 15.25 -14.61 -19.35
N VAL A 362 15.11 -13.40 -19.88
CA VAL A 362 15.04 -13.13 -21.32
C VAL A 362 16.12 -12.14 -21.67
N ALA A 363 17.07 -12.53 -22.50
CA ALA A 363 18.21 -11.70 -22.89
C ALA A 363 18.99 -11.09 -21.69
N GLY A 364 19.08 -11.82 -20.58
CA GLY A 364 19.75 -11.37 -19.35
C GLY A 364 18.89 -10.52 -18.42
N HIS A 365 17.68 -10.15 -18.81
CA HIS A 365 16.73 -9.39 -18.03
C HIS A 365 15.73 -10.29 -17.31
N GLY A 366 15.37 -9.94 -16.09
CA GLY A 366 14.33 -10.65 -15.33
C GLY A 366 12.93 -10.22 -15.78
N ILE A 367 12.10 -11.18 -16.16
CA ILE A 367 10.67 -10.95 -16.43
C ILE A 367 9.87 -11.79 -15.44
N ARG A 368 8.82 -11.23 -14.86
CA ARG A 368 7.88 -11.94 -13.98
C ARG A 368 6.45 -11.69 -14.43
N LEU A 369 5.66 -12.74 -14.48
CA LEU A 369 4.22 -12.70 -14.62
C LEU A 369 3.58 -13.25 -13.35
N ALA A 370 2.63 -12.53 -12.78
CA ALA A 370 1.80 -13.00 -11.69
C ALA A 370 0.33 -12.88 -12.07
N VAL A 371 -0.45 -13.93 -11.78
CA VAL A 371 -1.89 -13.96 -11.98
C VAL A 371 -2.54 -14.42 -10.70
N MET A 372 -3.60 -13.73 -10.26
CA MET A 372 -4.32 -14.09 -9.05
C MET A 372 -5.81 -13.80 -9.17
N ARG A 373 -6.58 -14.49 -8.34
CA ARG A 373 -7.98 -14.19 -8.06
C ARG A 373 -8.11 -13.73 -6.63
N VAL A 374 -8.87 -12.67 -6.41
CA VAL A 374 -9.12 -12.03 -5.13
C VAL A 374 -10.58 -12.19 -4.79
N TRP A 375 -10.88 -12.59 -3.56
CA TRP A 375 -12.22 -12.65 -2.99
C TRP A 375 -12.29 -11.69 -1.83
N ARG A 376 -13.33 -10.85 -1.78
CA ARG A 376 -13.52 -9.83 -0.76
C ARG A 376 -14.91 -9.96 -0.16
N THR A 377 -15.02 -9.86 1.17
CA THR A 377 -16.31 -9.79 1.87
C THR A 377 -17.06 -8.54 1.46
N ARG A 378 -18.34 -8.46 1.80
CA ARG A 378 -19.14 -7.24 1.58
C ARG A 378 -18.45 -6.02 2.21
N GLU A 379 -18.44 -4.93 1.47
CA GLU A 379 -17.84 -3.66 1.86
C GLU A 379 -18.88 -2.67 2.39
N PHE A 380 -20.16 -2.83 2.03
CA PHE A 380 -21.28 -2.01 2.50
C PHE A 380 -22.52 -2.88 2.77
N ASP A 381 -23.52 -2.33 3.46
CA ASP A 381 -24.63 -3.13 3.99
C ASP A 381 -25.61 -3.59 2.90
N GLU A 382 -25.86 -2.76 1.89
CA GLU A 382 -26.78 -3.03 0.80
C GLU A 382 -26.17 -3.94 -0.29
N GLN A 383 -24.87 -4.18 -0.26
CA GLN A 383 -24.18 -5.03 -1.24
C GLN A 383 -24.75 -6.44 -1.26
N ALA A 384 -25.15 -6.94 -2.42
CA ALA A 384 -25.84 -8.22 -2.60
C ALA A 384 -25.03 -9.46 -2.16
N GLY A 385 -23.70 -9.35 -2.05
CA GLY A 385 -22.84 -10.47 -1.64
C GLY A 385 -21.36 -10.08 -1.60
N SER A 386 -20.49 -11.06 -1.37
CA SER A 386 -19.05 -10.93 -1.59
C SER A 386 -18.78 -10.75 -3.08
N HIS A 387 -17.68 -10.08 -3.42
CA HIS A 387 -17.25 -9.98 -4.82
C HIS A 387 -15.86 -10.55 -5.03
N ALA A 388 -15.54 -10.83 -6.29
CA ALA A 388 -14.22 -11.30 -6.68
C ALA A 388 -13.74 -10.53 -7.91
N PHE A 389 -12.44 -10.36 -8.01
CA PHE A 389 -11.79 -9.81 -9.21
C PHE A 389 -10.48 -10.53 -9.48
N GLY A 390 -10.01 -10.43 -10.72
CA GLY A 390 -8.71 -10.97 -11.12
C GLY A 390 -7.65 -9.88 -11.20
N SER A 391 -6.39 -10.26 -11.04
CA SER A 391 -5.24 -9.37 -11.20
C SER A 391 -4.15 -10.06 -12.02
N VAL A 392 -3.59 -9.33 -12.97
CA VAL A 392 -2.45 -9.74 -13.78
C VAL A 392 -1.36 -8.67 -13.65
N ALA A 393 -0.15 -9.08 -13.26
CA ALA A 393 1.00 -8.20 -13.15
C ALA A 393 2.16 -8.72 -14.01
N LEU A 394 2.68 -7.88 -14.89
CA LEU A 394 3.89 -8.11 -15.67
C LEU A 394 4.98 -7.18 -15.16
N SER A 395 6.08 -7.75 -14.72
CA SER A 395 7.22 -7.01 -14.20
C SER A 395 8.48 -7.31 -15.01
N TRP A 396 9.36 -6.32 -15.15
CA TRP A 396 10.64 -6.46 -15.83
C TRP A 396 11.77 -5.79 -15.05
N GLU A 397 12.99 -6.31 -15.19
CA GLU A 397 14.22 -5.74 -14.64
C GLU A 397 15.23 -5.51 -15.78
N PHE A 398 15.87 -4.34 -15.74
CA PHE A 398 16.92 -3.97 -16.71
C PHE A 398 18.30 -4.51 -16.33
#